data_aaa34279aa240afa287d7cc41def2a4c
#
_entry.id   aaa34279aa240afa287d7cc41def2a4c
#
_cell.length_a   1.000
_cell.length_b   1.000
_cell.length_c   1.000
_cell.angle_alpha   90.00
_cell.angle_beta   90.00
_cell.angle_gamma   90.00
#
_symmetry.space_group_name_H-M   'P 1'
#
loop_
_entity.id
_entity.type
_entity.pdbx_description
1 polymer ?
#
loop_
_entity_poly.entity_id
_entity_poly.type
_entity_poly.pdbx_seq_one_letter_code
_entity_poly.pdbx_strand_id
1 'polypeptide(L)'
;MDFDRFFKFSQLLLRDEFVLSYSGYVSEDILLAVGDTLRERLEDHARDGAQIRNVFSIFVELMQNIIRYGVEGPQPGPEDGEKPSFGIVMVSENDGHMDVIAGN
;
A
#
# COMPACT_ATOMS: atom_id res chain seq x y z
N MET A 1 1.10 -13.14 -15.27
CA MET A 1 1.46 -11.72 -15.49
C MET A 1 1.99 -11.57 -16.91
N ASP A 2 1.48 -10.62 -17.65
CA ASP A 2 1.99 -10.44 -19.01
C ASP A 2 3.32 -9.68 -19.00
N PHE A 3 4.04 -9.77 -20.12
CA PHE A 3 5.37 -9.20 -20.25
C PHE A 3 5.36 -7.68 -20.13
N ASP A 4 4.36 -7.01 -20.69
CA ASP A 4 4.27 -5.55 -20.64
C ASP A 4 4.13 -5.02 -19.21
N ARG A 5 3.31 -5.69 -18.41
CA ARG A 5 3.14 -5.31 -17.01
C ARG A 5 4.40 -5.54 -16.20
N PHE A 6 5.05 -6.67 -16.43
CA PHE A 6 6.30 -6.97 -15.77
C PHE A 6 7.37 -5.94 -16.13
N PHE A 7 7.47 -5.59 -17.41
CA PHE A 7 8.45 -4.63 -17.89
C PHE A 7 8.22 -3.25 -17.26
N LYS A 8 6.97 -2.78 -17.23
CA LYS A 8 6.63 -1.50 -16.61
C LYS A 8 6.95 -1.49 -15.12
N PHE A 9 6.64 -2.58 -14.44
CA PHE A 9 6.95 -2.73 -13.03
C PHE A 9 8.46 -2.69 -12.80
N SER A 10 9.21 -3.38 -13.63
CA SER A 10 10.68 -3.38 -13.54
C SER A 10 11.26 -1.97 -13.73
N GLN A 11 10.70 -1.19 -14.64
CA GLN A 11 11.15 0.19 -14.85
C GLN A 11 10.87 1.07 -13.65
N LEU A 12 9.72 0.89 -13.00
CA LEU A 12 9.42 1.60 -11.76
C LEU A 12 10.41 1.25 -10.66
N LEU A 13 10.75 -0.01 -10.53
CA LEU A 13 11.73 -0.46 -9.55
C LEU A 13 13.11 0.18 -9.76
N LEU A 14 13.48 0.40 -11.02
CA LEU A 14 14.76 0.99 -11.34
C LEU A 14 14.78 2.51 -11.12
N ARG A 15 13.63 3.17 -11.25
CA ARG A 15 13.54 4.62 -11.17
C ARG A 15 13.26 5.13 -9.76
N ASP A 16 12.38 4.47 -9.05
CA ASP A 16 11.94 4.89 -7.72
C ASP A 16 12.47 3.94 -6.66
N GLU A 17 12.73 4.46 -5.47
CA GLU A 17 13.04 3.62 -4.33
C GLU A 17 11.73 3.25 -3.63
N PHE A 18 11.48 1.94 -3.50
CA PHE A 18 10.28 1.47 -2.80
C PHE A 18 10.52 1.47 -1.30
N VAL A 19 9.64 2.16 -0.60
CA VAL A 19 9.63 2.18 0.85
C VAL A 19 8.86 0.98 1.37
N LEU A 20 7.72 0.68 0.75
CA LEU A 20 6.86 -0.42 1.16
C LEU A 20 5.96 -0.83 0.00
N SER A 21 5.68 -2.12 -0.07
CA SER A 21 4.71 -2.67 -1.03
C SER A 21 3.96 -3.80 -0.35
N TYR A 22 2.64 -3.80 -0.50
CA TYR A 22 1.79 -4.86 0.01
C TYR A 22 0.75 -5.23 -1.03
N SER A 23 0.51 -6.53 -1.18
CA SER A 23 -0.53 -7.05 -2.06
C SER A 23 -1.21 -8.21 -1.35
N GLY A 24 -2.52 -8.19 -1.28
CA GLY A 24 -3.26 -9.25 -0.64
C GLY A 24 -4.55 -8.77 -0.03
N TYR A 25 -5.09 -9.57 0.87
CA TYR A 25 -6.30 -9.19 1.59
C TYR A 25 -5.99 -8.11 2.61
N VAL A 26 -6.91 -7.18 2.75
CA VAL A 26 -6.77 -6.06 3.65
C VAL A 26 -7.88 -6.10 4.70
N SER A 27 -7.48 -6.11 5.96
CA SER A 27 -8.37 -6.03 7.11
C SER A 27 -7.83 -4.96 8.06
N GLU A 28 -8.56 -4.67 9.13
CA GLU A 28 -8.06 -3.73 10.13
C GLU A 28 -6.75 -4.21 10.74
N ASP A 29 -6.62 -5.51 10.98
CA ASP A 29 -5.38 -6.08 11.54
C ASP A 29 -4.20 -5.91 10.58
N ILE A 30 -4.46 -6.13 9.29
CA ILE A 30 -3.43 -5.93 8.26
C ILE A 30 -3.07 -4.45 8.17
N LEU A 31 -4.05 -3.56 8.21
CA LEU A 31 -3.80 -2.13 8.19
C LEU A 31 -2.86 -1.72 9.33
N LEU A 32 -3.09 -2.23 10.54
CA LEU A 32 -2.24 -1.91 11.68
C LEU A 32 -0.82 -2.46 11.50
N ALA A 33 -0.69 -3.70 11.06
CA ALA A 33 0.62 -4.33 10.88
C ALA A 33 1.43 -3.65 9.77
N VAL A 34 0.82 -3.41 8.63
CA VAL A 34 1.49 -2.74 7.50
C VAL A 34 1.79 -1.30 7.87
N GLY A 35 0.88 -0.64 8.59
CA GLY A 35 1.08 0.73 9.05
C GLY A 35 2.27 0.89 9.99
N ASP A 36 2.45 -0.05 10.91
CA ASP A 36 3.61 -0.02 11.81
C ASP A 36 4.92 -0.16 11.02
N THR A 37 4.95 -1.07 10.06
CA THR A 37 6.13 -1.25 9.20
C THR A 37 6.39 0.01 8.38
N LEU A 38 5.35 0.60 7.83
CA LEU A 38 5.48 1.83 7.05
C LEU A 38 6.06 2.95 7.90
N ARG A 39 5.55 3.12 9.12
CA ARG A 39 6.03 4.17 10.01
C ARG A 39 7.53 4.04 10.28
N GLU A 40 7.99 2.82 10.55
CA GLU A 40 9.41 2.58 10.78
C GLU A 40 10.24 2.96 9.54
N ARG A 41 9.78 2.58 8.37
CA ARG A 41 10.50 2.88 7.13
C ARG A 41 10.46 4.36 6.79
N LEU A 42 9.37 5.05 7.09
CA LEU A 42 9.28 6.48 6.85
C LEU A 42 10.28 7.28 7.70
N GLU A 43 10.62 6.80 8.88
CA GLU A 43 11.62 7.45 9.70
C GLU A 43 12.98 7.50 8.99
N ASP A 44 13.29 6.50 8.17
CA ASP A 44 14.55 6.42 7.45
C ASP A 44 14.50 7.15 6.09
N HIS A 45 13.33 7.26 5.48
CA HIS A 45 13.19 7.76 4.11
C HIS A 45 12.58 9.14 4.00
N ALA A 46 11.76 9.54 4.97
CA ALA A 46 11.06 10.81 4.88
C ALA A 46 11.99 11.98 5.16
N ARG A 47 11.68 13.09 4.52
CA ARG A 47 12.46 14.31 4.64
C ARG A 47 12.35 14.95 6.02
N ASP A 48 11.15 14.91 6.60
CA ASP A 48 10.86 15.51 7.90
C ASP A 48 9.61 14.89 8.51
N GLY A 49 9.28 15.32 9.73
CA GLY A 49 8.12 14.79 10.43
C GLY A 49 6.79 15.13 9.77
N ALA A 50 6.71 16.27 9.08
CA ALA A 50 5.49 16.64 8.35
C ALA A 50 5.25 15.67 7.21
N GLN A 51 6.30 15.29 6.49
CA GLN A 51 6.17 14.31 5.41
C GLN A 51 5.74 12.94 5.95
N ILE A 52 6.30 12.52 7.08
CA ILE A 52 5.89 11.26 7.72
C ILE A 52 4.38 11.28 8.01
N ARG A 53 3.89 12.34 8.65
CA ARG A 53 2.47 12.46 8.99
C ARG A 53 1.58 12.47 7.77
N ASN A 54 1.97 13.21 6.74
CA ASN A 54 1.18 13.32 5.52
C ASN A 54 1.09 11.99 4.77
N VAL A 55 2.23 11.32 4.59
CA VAL A 55 2.26 10.04 3.89
C VAL A 55 1.47 9.00 4.66
N PHE A 56 1.67 8.95 5.98
CA PHE A 56 0.97 7.97 6.81
C PHE A 56 -0.55 8.20 6.79
N SER A 57 -0.98 9.46 6.85
CA SER A 57 -2.39 9.81 6.79
C SER A 57 -3.03 9.38 5.47
N ILE A 58 -2.36 9.64 4.36
CA ILE A 58 -2.85 9.22 3.03
C ILE A 58 -2.92 7.69 2.95
N PHE A 59 -1.89 7.02 3.44
CA PHE A 59 -1.85 5.56 3.46
C PHE A 59 -3.05 4.98 4.22
N VAL A 60 -3.31 5.48 5.42
CA VAL A 60 -4.42 5.00 6.25
C VAL A 60 -5.75 5.22 5.53
N GLU A 61 -5.94 6.40 4.94
CA GLU A 61 -7.18 6.71 4.22
C GLU A 61 -7.39 5.78 3.03
N LEU A 62 -6.35 5.54 2.24
CA LEU A 62 -6.44 4.65 1.07
C LEU A 62 -6.70 3.21 1.50
N MET A 63 -6.04 2.73 2.55
CA MET A 63 -6.27 1.39 3.06
C MET A 63 -7.69 1.20 3.58
N GLN A 64 -8.22 2.21 4.28
CA GLN A 64 -9.60 2.16 4.75
C GLN A 64 -10.59 2.15 3.60
N ASN A 65 -10.28 2.86 2.51
CA ASN A 65 -11.12 2.80 1.31
C ASN A 65 -11.13 1.41 0.70
N ILE A 66 -10.00 0.71 0.69
CA ILE A 66 -9.96 -0.68 0.22
C ILE A 66 -10.83 -1.56 1.11
N ILE A 67 -10.75 -1.38 2.43
CA ILE A 67 -11.54 -2.18 3.37
C ILE A 67 -13.03 -1.97 3.14
N ARG A 68 -13.45 -0.73 2.94
CA ARG A 68 -14.88 -0.39 2.80
C ARG A 68 -15.44 -0.71 1.42
N TYR A 69 -14.68 -0.43 0.38
CA TYR A 69 -15.19 -0.43 -0.99
C TYR A 69 -14.43 -1.35 -1.93
N GLY A 70 -13.48 -2.09 -1.41
CA GLY A 70 -12.68 -2.99 -2.23
C GLY A 70 -13.51 -4.16 -2.74
N VAL A 71 -13.06 -4.71 -3.87
CA VAL A 71 -13.71 -5.89 -4.43
C VAL A 71 -13.24 -7.14 -3.69
N GLU A 72 -14.08 -8.18 -3.73
CA GLU A 72 -13.73 -9.45 -3.14
C GLU A 72 -12.53 -10.05 -3.86
N GLY A 73 -11.69 -10.72 -3.11
CA GLY A 73 -10.58 -11.44 -3.68
C GLY A 73 -11.03 -12.67 -4.44
N PRO A 74 -10.08 -13.40 -5.05
CA PRO A 74 -10.41 -14.58 -5.85
C PRO A 74 -10.99 -15.75 -5.05
N GLN A 75 -10.87 -15.72 -3.74
CA GLN A 75 -11.43 -16.76 -2.88
C GLN A 75 -12.65 -16.23 -2.13
N PRO A 76 -13.68 -17.07 -1.92
CA PRO A 76 -14.83 -16.62 -1.16
C PRO A 76 -14.42 -16.32 0.28
N GLY A 77 -14.95 -15.23 0.80
CA GLY A 77 -14.76 -14.88 2.18
C GLY A 77 -15.53 -15.76 3.13
N PRO A 78 -15.33 -15.59 4.44
CA PRO A 78 -16.07 -16.32 5.44
C PRO A 78 -17.57 -15.99 5.35
N GLU A 79 -18.42 -16.99 5.60
CA GLU A 79 -19.85 -16.81 5.48
C GLU A 79 -20.44 -15.88 6.53
N ASP A 80 -19.82 -15.85 7.69
CA ASP A 80 -20.34 -15.15 8.86
C ASP A 80 -19.51 -13.95 9.25
N GLY A 81 -18.96 -13.22 8.32
CA GLY A 81 -18.14 -12.13 8.76
C GLY A 81 -17.89 -11.13 7.69
N GLU A 82 -16.98 -10.25 7.98
CA GLU A 82 -16.54 -9.30 7.02
C GLU A 82 -15.90 -10.03 5.85
N LYS A 83 -16.37 -9.71 4.67
CA LYS A 83 -15.74 -10.23 3.46
C LYS A 83 -14.39 -9.54 3.31
N PRO A 84 -13.30 -10.28 3.16
CA PRO A 84 -12.00 -9.65 2.98
C PRO A 84 -11.96 -8.91 1.66
N SER A 85 -11.41 -7.71 1.70
CA SER A 85 -11.17 -6.92 0.51
C SER A 85 -9.75 -7.18 0.04
N PHE A 86 -9.57 -7.29 -1.27
CA PHE A 86 -8.27 -7.52 -1.88
C PHE A 86 -7.74 -6.19 -2.42
N GLY A 87 -6.47 -5.92 -2.18
CA GLY A 87 -5.90 -4.68 -2.69
C GLY A 87 -4.39 -4.70 -2.75
N ILE A 88 -3.87 -3.65 -3.34
CA ILE A 88 -2.44 -3.41 -3.47
C ILE A 88 -2.16 -2.00 -2.99
N VAL A 89 -1.09 -1.84 -2.23
CA VAL A 89 -0.62 -0.51 -1.85
C VAL A 89 0.90 -0.46 -2.00
N MET A 90 1.39 0.65 -2.54
CA MET A 90 2.82 0.90 -2.69
C MET A 90 3.15 2.30 -2.23
N VAL A 91 4.25 2.43 -1.51
CA VAL A 91 4.81 3.72 -1.12
C VAL A 91 6.22 3.80 -1.68
N SER A 92 6.51 4.84 -2.43
CA SER A 92 7.81 5.01 -3.09
C SER A 92 8.33 6.43 -2.89
N GLU A 93 9.64 6.58 -3.04
CA GLU A 93 10.32 7.86 -2.95
C GLU A 93 11.05 8.14 -4.25
N ASN A 94 10.99 9.40 -4.69
CA ASN A 94 11.70 9.86 -5.87
C ASN A 94 12.10 11.33 -5.65
N ASP A 95 13.38 11.60 -5.53
CA ASP A 95 13.95 12.95 -5.36
C ASP A 95 13.28 13.76 -4.25
N GLY A 96 13.05 13.12 -3.10
CA GLY A 96 12.43 13.77 -1.95
C GLY A 96 10.91 13.82 -2.00
N HIS A 97 10.30 13.37 -3.09
CA HIS A 97 8.86 13.22 -3.20
C HIS A 97 8.47 11.80 -2.80
N MET A 98 7.34 11.69 -2.13
CA MET A 98 6.81 10.38 -1.78
C MET A 98 5.44 10.20 -2.41
N ASP A 99 5.25 9.05 -3.04
CA ASP A 99 4.00 8.68 -3.68
C ASP A 99 3.37 7.51 -2.97
N VAL A 100 2.06 7.58 -2.77
CA VAL A 100 1.27 6.47 -2.25
C VAL A 100 0.28 6.07 -3.32
N ILE A 101 0.36 4.83 -3.76
CA ILE A 101 -0.49 4.29 -4.80
C ILE A 101 -1.24 3.10 -4.22
N ALA A 102 -2.56 3.09 -4.39
CA ALA A 102 -3.38 1.99 -3.92
C ALA A 102 -4.43 1.65 -4.96
N GLY A 103 -4.80 0.38 -5.00
CA GLY A 103 -5.82 -0.09 -5.93
C GLY A 103 -6.36 -1.45 -5.54
N ASN A 104 -7.41 -1.83 -6.24
CA ASN A 104 -8.09 -3.12 -5.99
C ASN A 104 -7.80 -4.10 -7.11
#